data_3fd4b990040c2ae6ff79fc2059a877a0
#
_entry.id   3fd4b990040c2ae6ff79fc2059a877a0
#
_cell.length_a   1.000
_cell.length_b   1.000
_cell.length_c   1.000
_cell.angle_alpha   90.00
_cell.angle_beta   90.00
_cell.angle_gamma   90.00
#
_symmetry.space_group_name_H-M   'P 1'
#
loop_
_entity.id
_entity.type
_entity.pdbx_description
1 polymer ?
#
loop_
_entity_poly.entity_id
_entity_poly.type
_entity_poly.pdbx_seq_one_letter_code
_entity_poly.pdbx_strand_id
1 'polypeptide(L)'
;MLIDVFGTMRTCFPEKFGIPRQSGLAPLARGVLRFEPTQPAAVWRDCLRGLDGFTHVWITFVFHQAVPEGWKALVRPPRLGGKEKMGVFATRSPHRPNFLGQSLLDIERVDFDEPSILFKGVDLLDATPVVDIRPFHPANDSPSGEVRGGWLSRANEATAVVEWSPEAKERRAA
;
A
#
# COMPACT_ATOMS: atom_id res chain seq x y z
N MET A 1 24.82 -2.84 0.99
CA MET A 1 23.85 -3.06 -0.11
C MET A 1 22.93 -1.86 -0.12
N LEU A 2 22.81 -1.18 -1.23
CA LEU A 2 21.83 -0.11 -1.44
C LEU A 2 20.62 -0.73 -2.13
N ILE A 3 19.41 -0.25 -1.79
CA ILE A 3 18.18 -0.62 -2.48
C ILE A 3 17.79 0.58 -3.31
N ASP A 4 17.64 0.37 -4.63
CA ASP A 4 17.27 1.43 -5.54
C ASP A 4 15.74 1.59 -5.59
N VAL A 5 15.30 2.84 -5.65
CA VAL A 5 13.92 3.19 -5.96
C VAL A 5 13.79 3.16 -7.48
N PHE A 6 12.97 2.28 -8.01
CA PHE A 6 12.77 2.16 -9.44
C PHE A 6 11.49 2.83 -9.94
N GLY A 7 10.63 3.26 -9.05
CA GLY A 7 9.38 3.90 -9.42
C GLY A 7 8.73 4.66 -8.28
N THR A 8 7.76 5.49 -8.64
CA THR A 8 7.02 6.33 -7.73
C THR A 8 5.53 6.09 -7.89
N MET A 9 4.83 5.83 -6.79
CA MET A 9 3.37 5.71 -6.78
C MET A 9 2.74 7.10 -6.74
N ARG A 10 1.88 7.40 -7.71
CA ARG A 10 1.07 8.63 -7.76
C ARG A 10 -0.36 8.29 -7.37
N THR A 11 -0.89 8.98 -6.36
CA THR A 11 -2.23 8.71 -5.81
C THR A 11 -2.98 10.01 -5.53
N CYS A 12 -4.26 9.89 -5.16
CA CYS A 12 -5.09 11.01 -4.71
C CYS A 12 -4.88 11.39 -3.24
N PHE A 13 -3.92 10.78 -2.55
CA PHE A 13 -3.67 11.00 -1.12
C PHE A 13 -2.40 11.84 -0.90
N PRO A 14 -2.48 13.19 -0.87
CA PRO A 14 -1.31 14.04 -0.68
C PRO A 14 -0.78 14.02 0.76
N GLU A 15 -1.61 13.61 1.72
CA GLU A 15 -1.30 13.63 3.14
C GLU A 15 -1.63 12.29 3.81
N LYS A 16 -0.99 12.03 4.96
CA LYS A 16 -1.23 10.81 5.76
C LYS A 16 -2.63 10.73 6.39
N PHE A 17 -3.35 11.85 6.47
CA PHE A 17 -4.72 11.89 6.97
C PHE A 17 -5.70 11.56 5.83
N GLY A 18 -6.61 10.60 6.09
CA GLY A 18 -7.59 10.16 5.09
C GLY A 18 -7.14 9.02 4.19
N ILE A 19 -5.88 8.56 4.30
CA ILE A 19 -5.45 7.35 3.60
C ILE A 19 -6.16 6.13 4.19
N PRO A 20 -6.64 5.19 3.35
CA PRO A 20 -7.11 3.90 3.81
C PRO A 20 -6.02 3.18 4.62
N ARG A 21 -6.39 2.54 5.72
CA ARG A 21 -5.42 1.83 6.57
C ARG A 21 -4.89 0.54 5.96
N GLN A 22 -5.53 0.05 4.92
CA GLN A 22 -5.16 -1.15 4.15
C GLN A 22 -5.70 -1.02 2.73
N SER A 23 -5.04 -1.68 1.79
CA SER A 23 -5.52 -1.83 0.42
C SER A 23 -6.93 -2.43 0.39
N GLY A 24 -7.72 -2.03 -0.60
CA GLY A 24 -9.08 -2.52 -0.79
C GLY A 24 -10.16 -1.86 0.07
N LEU A 25 -9.82 -1.13 1.15
CA LEU A 25 -10.80 -0.41 1.98
C LEU A 25 -11.45 0.78 1.26
N ALA A 26 -10.79 1.33 0.25
CA ALA A 26 -11.31 2.38 -0.62
C ALA A 26 -11.26 1.91 -2.08
N PRO A 27 -12.20 1.07 -2.53
CA PRO A 27 -12.12 0.41 -3.85
C PRO A 27 -12.14 1.39 -5.04
N LEU A 28 -12.60 2.62 -4.82
CA LEU A 28 -12.59 3.68 -5.83
C LEU A 28 -11.26 4.45 -5.88
N ALA A 29 -10.39 4.31 -4.89
CA ALA A 29 -9.08 4.97 -4.91
C ALA A 29 -8.20 4.37 -6.01
N ARG A 30 -7.55 5.24 -6.78
CA ARG A 30 -6.64 4.87 -7.87
C ARG A 30 -5.23 5.35 -7.56
N GLY A 31 -4.27 4.57 -8.04
CA GLY A 31 -2.86 4.97 -8.03
C GLY A 31 -2.16 4.46 -9.29
N VAL A 32 -1.23 5.25 -9.78
CA VAL A 32 -0.41 4.90 -10.93
C VAL A 32 1.04 4.77 -10.48
N LEU A 33 1.63 3.60 -10.68
CA LEU A 33 3.08 3.45 -10.57
C LEU A 33 3.72 3.95 -11.85
N ARG A 34 4.60 4.94 -11.71
CA ARG A 34 5.46 5.45 -12.78
C ARG A 34 6.89 5.03 -12.51
N PHE A 35 7.54 4.52 -13.55
CA PHE A 35 8.94 4.12 -13.43
C PHE A 35 9.85 5.34 -13.51
N GLU A 36 10.94 5.30 -12.74
CA GLU A 36 11.97 6.34 -12.79
C GLU A 36 12.76 6.28 -14.10
N PRO A 37 13.20 7.42 -14.64
CA PRO A 37 13.93 7.48 -15.91
C PRO A 37 15.37 6.99 -15.78
N THR A 38 15.66 6.09 -14.86
CA THR A 38 16.97 5.48 -14.63
C THR A 38 17.33 4.44 -15.67
N GLN A 39 16.32 3.93 -16.39
CA GLN A 39 16.45 2.97 -17.47
C GLN A 39 15.61 3.40 -18.69
N PRO A 40 15.99 2.98 -19.90
CA PRO A 40 15.15 3.17 -21.08
C PRO A 40 13.76 2.54 -20.91
N ALA A 41 12.74 3.15 -21.52
CA ALA A 41 11.36 2.63 -21.47
C ALA A 41 11.23 1.17 -21.96
N ALA A 42 12.09 0.74 -22.89
CA ALA A 42 12.13 -0.64 -23.36
C ALA A 42 12.45 -1.64 -22.24
N VAL A 43 13.34 -1.28 -21.31
CA VAL A 43 13.69 -2.12 -20.17
C VAL A 43 12.49 -2.28 -19.23
N TRP A 44 11.79 -1.18 -18.94
CA TRP A 44 10.59 -1.23 -18.10
C TRP A 44 9.46 -2.03 -18.77
N ARG A 45 9.31 -1.89 -20.09
CA ARG A 45 8.36 -2.70 -20.87
C ARG A 45 8.66 -4.19 -20.76
N ASP A 46 9.94 -4.56 -20.82
CA ASP A 46 10.36 -5.96 -20.65
C ASP A 46 10.10 -6.47 -19.22
N CYS A 47 10.29 -5.64 -18.19
CA CYS A 47 9.94 -5.97 -16.81
C CYS A 47 8.43 -6.20 -16.61
N LEU A 48 7.57 -5.54 -17.39
CA LEU A 48 6.12 -5.68 -17.31
C LEU A 48 5.58 -6.91 -18.07
N ARG A 49 6.40 -7.55 -18.88
CA ARG A 49 5.95 -8.66 -19.77
C ARG A 49 5.32 -9.78 -18.95
N GLY A 50 4.06 -10.09 -19.23
CA GLY A 50 3.28 -11.13 -18.57
C GLY A 50 2.63 -10.72 -17.26
N LEU A 51 2.85 -9.47 -16.78
CA LEU A 51 2.23 -8.97 -15.56
C LEU A 51 0.71 -8.75 -15.73
N ASP A 52 0.26 -8.47 -16.92
CA ASP A 52 -1.14 -8.33 -17.33
C ASP A 52 -1.96 -9.62 -17.17
N GLY A 53 -1.31 -10.77 -17.01
CA GLY A 53 -1.95 -12.04 -16.65
C GLY A 53 -2.30 -12.18 -15.17
N PHE A 54 -1.85 -11.26 -14.31
CA PHE A 54 -2.12 -11.30 -12.87
C PHE A 54 -3.15 -10.24 -12.48
N THR A 55 -3.98 -10.57 -11.49
CA THR A 55 -4.96 -9.64 -10.93
C THR A 55 -4.38 -8.80 -9.79
N HIS A 56 -3.40 -9.33 -9.07
CA HIS A 56 -2.84 -8.69 -7.87
C HIS A 56 -1.32 -8.82 -7.82
N VAL A 57 -0.71 -7.81 -7.23
CA VAL A 57 0.74 -7.79 -6.92
C VAL A 57 1.00 -7.31 -5.51
N TRP A 58 2.04 -7.84 -4.90
CA TRP A 58 2.69 -7.24 -3.74
C TRP A 58 3.55 -6.08 -4.21
N ILE A 59 3.32 -4.90 -3.64
CA ILE A 59 4.18 -3.73 -3.81
C ILE A 59 4.98 -3.55 -2.52
N THR A 60 6.31 -3.50 -2.64
CA THR A 60 7.19 -3.09 -1.54
C THR A 60 7.61 -1.64 -1.74
N PHE A 61 7.45 -0.82 -0.71
CA PHE A 61 7.64 0.62 -0.80
C PHE A 61 8.26 1.19 0.47
N VAL A 62 8.70 2.44 0.41
CA VAL A 62 9.28 3.16 1.54
C VAL A 62 8.24 4.08 2.17
N PHE A 63 8.05 4.00 3.47
CA PHE A 63 7.30 4.99 4.26
C PHE A 63 8.09 6.30 4.37
N HIS A 64 8.28 6.99 3.25
CA HIS A 64 9.21 8.10 3.10
C HIS A 64 8.94 9.25 4.09
N GLN A 65 7.67 9.52 4.44
CA GLN A 65 7.34 10.54 5.43
C GLN A 65 7.60 10.11 6.89
N ALA A 66 7.84 8.82 7.16
CA ALA A 66 8.18 8.35 8.50
C ALA A 66 9.70 8.39 8.77
N VAL A 67 10.53 8.47 7.74
CA VAL A 67 11.99 8.49 7.85
C VAL A 67 12.50 9.60 8.78
N PRO A 68 12.05 10.86 8.67
CA PRO A 68 12.49 11.93 9.55
C PRO A 68 12.10 11.74 11.03
N GLU A 69 11.03 10.97 11.29
CA GLU A 69 10.54 10.70 12.65
C GLU A 69 11.34 9.57 13.36
N GLY A 70 12.16 8.83 12.61
CA GLY A 70 12.94 7.70 13.09
C GLY A 70 12.09 6.45 13.36
N TRP A 71 12.76 5.31 13.50
CA TRP A 71 12.10 4.07 13.85
C TRP A 71 11.85 3.96 15.37
N LYS A 72 10.88 3.13 15.76
CA LYS A 72 10.46 2.95 17.17
C LYS A 72 10.29 1.47 17.46
N ALA A 73 10.97 0.96 18.49
CA ALA A 73 10.83 -0.45 18.90
C ALA A 73 9.41 -0.78 19.39
N LEU A 74 8.75 0.20 20.04
CA LEU A 74 7.39 0.08 20.56
C LEU A 74 6.51 1.18 19.97
N VAL A 75 5.32 0.79 19.52
CA VAL A 75 4.29 1.70 18.97
C VAL A 75 2.96 1.51 19.68
N ARG A 76 2.06 2.47 19.53
CA ARG A 76 0.68 2.39 20.07
C ARG A 76 -0.31 2.25 18.92
N PRO A 77 -0.80 1.04 18.64
CA PRO A 77 -1.76 0.84 17.57
C PRO A 77 -3.09 1.57 17.86
N PRO A 78 -3.62 2.37 16.93
CA PRO A 78 -4.90 3.06 17.13
C PRO A 78 -6.07 2.10 17.39
N ARG A 79 -6.05 0.90 16.80
CA ARG A 79 -7.08 -0.14 17.04
C ARG A 79 -7.15 -0.65 18.48
N LEU A 80 -6.09 -0.46 19.28
CA LEU A 80 -6.08 -0.74 20.72
C LEU A 80 -6.37 0.52 21.55
N GLY A 81 -7.01 1.53 20.95
CA GLY A 81 -7.31 2.80 21.60
C GLY A 81 -6.08 3.64 21.94
N GLY A 82 -4.90 3.31 21.40
CA GLY A 82 -3.65 4.02 21.62
C GLY A 82 -3.06 3.89 23.05
N LYS A 83 -3.64 3.05 23.89
CA LYS A 83 -3.21 2.86 25.29
C LYS A 83 -2.10 1.81 25.42
N GLU A 84 -2.28 0.67 24.78
CA GLU A 84 -1.34 -0.45 24.84
C GLU A 84 -0.19 -0.25 23.85
N LYS A 85 1.04 -0.58 24.31
CA LYS A 85 2.23 -0.58 23.46
C LYS A 85 2.46 -1.98 22.90
N MET A 86 2.74 -2.03 21.60
CA MET A 86 3.07 -3.27 20.88
C MET A 86 4.45 -3.15 20.25
N GLY A 87 5.18 -4.26 20.18
CA GLY A 87 6.42 -4.33 19.39
C GLY A 87 6.14 -3.99 17.91
N VAL A 88 7.00 -3.20 17.29
CA VAL A 88 6.80 -2.72 15.93
C VAL A 88 6.61 -3.87 14.93
N PHE A 89 7.29 -5.00 15.13
CA PHE A 89 7.17 -6.17 14.25
C PHE A 89 5.84 -6.91 14.39
N ALA A 90 5.14 -6.72 15.52
CA ALA A 90 3.77 -7.22 15.68
C ALA A 90 2.71 -6.26 15.12
N THR A 91 3.10 -5.23 14.37
CA THR A 91 2.21 -4.20 13.82
C THR A 91 2.53 -3.92 12.34
N ARG A 92 1.66 -3.14 11.68
CA ARG A 92 1.91 -2.57 10.35
C ARG A 92 2.31 -1.09 10.42
N SER A 93 2.94 -0.68 11.52
CA SER A 93 3.41 0.69 11.72
C SER A 93 4.48 1.08 10.68
N PRO A 94 4.48 2.33 10.19
CA PRO A 94 5.52 2.84 9.30
C PRO A 94 6.87 3.04 9.98
N HIS A 95 6.91 3.14 11.32
CA HIS A 95 8.15 3.37 12.10
C HIS A 95 9.00 2.11 12.26
N ARG A 96 9.18 1.36 11.18
CA ARG A 96 9.99 0.13 11.12
C ARG A 96 11.46 0.46 10.92
N PRO A 97 12.42 -0.43 11.30
CA PRO A 97 13.86 -0.15 11.17
C PRO A 97 14.31 0.30 9.77
N ASN A 98 13.72 -0.26 8.72
CA ASN A 98 14.03 0.09 7.32
C ASN A 98 12.91 0.89 6.63
N PHE A 99 11.87 1.28 7.36
CA PHE A 99 10.72 2.01 6.83
C PHE A 99 10.03 1.36 5.63
N LEU A 100 10.20 0.04 5.46
CA LEU A 100 9.58 -0.69 4.35
C LEU A 100 8.13 -1.08 4.68
N GLY A 101 7.25 -0.85 3.73
CA GLY A 101 5.87 -1.30 3.73
C GLY A 101 5.59 -2.28 2.60
N GLN A 102 4.53 -3.05 2.75
CA GLN A 102 4.00 -3.92 1.71
C GLN A 102 2.49 -3.78 1.66
N SER A 103 1.95 -3.67 0.43
CA SER A 103 0.52 -3.69 0.15
C SER A 103 0.24 -4.64 -0.99
N LEU A 104 -0.83 -5.41 -0.86
CA LEU A 104 -1.37 -6.21 -1.94
C LEU A 104 -2.34 -5.34 -2.73
N LEU A 105 -1.99 -4.99 -3.97
CA LEU A 105 -2.78 -4.11 -4.81
C LEU A 105 -3.41 -4.86 -5.99
N ASP A 106 -4.62 -4.45 -6.34
CA ASP A 106 -5.36 -4.95 -7.49
C ASP A 106 -4.92 -4.19 -8.75
N ILE A 107 -4.46 -4.92 -9.78
CA ILE A 107 -4.08 -4.36 -11.06
C ILE A 107 -5.35 -4.04 -11.85
N GLU A 108 -5.54 -2.76 -12.19
CA GLU A 108 -6.60 -2.35 -13.09
C GLU A 108 -6.14 -2.38 -14.56
N ARG A 109 -4.89 -1.95 -14.82
CA ARG A 109 -4.30 -1.95 -16.16
C ARG A 109 -2.78 -1.90 -16.09
N VAL A 110 -2.13 -2.63 -16.99
CA VAL A 110 -0.71 -2.49 -17.33
C VAL A 110 -0.60 -1.76 -18.65
N ASP A 111 0.19 -0.69 -18.71
CA ASP A 111 0.45 0.08 -19.91
C ASP A 111 1.85 -0.24 -20.43
N PHE A 112 1.94 -0.71 -21.67
CA PHE A 112 3.19 -1.08 -22.29
C PHE A 112 3.74 0.01 -23.21
N ASP A 113 2.90 0.93 -23.69
CA ASP A 113 3.31 2.02 -24.57
C ASP A 113 4.05 3.08 -23.76
N GLU A 114 3.40 3.54 -22.69
CA GLU A 114 4.00 4.36 -21.64
C GLU A 114 4.14 3.51 -20.36
N PRO A 115 5.26 2.76 -20.17
CA PRO A 115 5.38 1.78 -19.12
C PRO A 115 4.90 2.30 -17.77
N SER A 116 3.78 1.74 -17.29
CA SER A 116 3.15 2.12 -16.04
C SER A 116 2.13 1.07 -15.60
N ILE A 117 1.73 1.11 -14.33
CA ILE A 117 0.71 0.21 -13.80
C ILE A 117 -0.35 1.05 -13.09
N LEU A 118 -1.61 0.92 -13.49
CA LEU A 118 -2.76 1.49 -12.81
C LEU A 118 -3.30 0.47 -11.82
N PHE A 119 -3.44 0.89 -10.57
CA PHE A 119 -4.01 0.12 -9.47
C PHE A 119 -5.32 0.70 -8.97
N LYS A 120 -6.17 -0.15 -8.40
CA LYS A 120 -7.34 0.24 -7.63
C LYS A 120 -7.22 -0.21 -6.17
N GLY A 121 -7.98 0.45 -5.30
CA GLY A 121 -7.99 0.15 -3.87
C GLY A 121 -6.68 0.51 -3.15
N VAL A 122 -5.94 1.50 -3.66
CA VAL A 122 -4.62 1.87 -3.12
C VAL A 122 -4.71 2.49 -1.73
N ASP A 123 -3.70 2.19 -0.90
CA ASP A 123 -3.52 2.68 0.46
C ASP A 123 -2.16 3.40 0.66
N LEU A 124 -1.61 3.94 -0.41
CA LEU A 124 -0.31 4.61 -0.42
C LEU A 124 -0.47 6.13 -0.59
N LEU A 125 0.42 6.87 0.06
CA LEU A 125 0.60 8.31 -0.16
C LEU A 125 1.02 8.62 -1.60
N ASP A 126 0.65 9.80 -2.08
CA ASP A 126 1.26 10.33 -3.29
C ASP A 126 2.78 10.45 -3.14
N ALA A 127 3.49 10.26 -4.23
CA ALA A 127 4.94 10.25 -4.30
C ALA A 127 5.63 9.17 -3.43
N THR A 128 4.93 8.07 -3.10
CA THR A 128 5.54 6.96 -2.37
C THR A 128 6.58 6.24 -3.24
N PRO A 129 7.86 6.15 -2.79
CA PRO A 129 8.91 5.42 -3.50
C PRO A 129 8.66 3.91 -3.47
N VAL A 130 8.74 3.26 -4.64
CA VAL A 130 8.57 1.82 -4.80
C VAL A 130 9.90 1.16 -5.07
N VAL A 131 10.18 0.05 -4.38
CA VAL A 131 11.45 -0.67 -4.41
C VAL A 131 11.33 -2.09 -4.93
N ASP A 132 10.12 -2.66 -4.97
CA ASP A 132 9.90 -3.99 -5.55
C ASP A 132 8.42 -4.23 -5.90
N ILE A 133 8.19 -5.09 -6.90
CA ILE A 133 6.90 -5.64 -7.30
C ILE A 133 7.03 -7.15 -7.45
N ARG A 134 6.08 -7.88 -6.88
CA ARG A 134 6.00 -9.33 -7.00
C ARG A 134 4.55 -9.75 -7.26
N PRO A 135 4.28 -10.62 -8.25
CA PRO A 135 2.92 -11.10 -8.48
C PRO A 135 2.42 -11.89 -7.27
N PHE A 136 1.13 -11.75 -6.97
CA PHE A 136 0.47 -12.58 -5.96
C PHE A 136 0.09 -13.92 -6.58
N HIS A 137 0.48 -15.01 -5.90
CA HIS A 137 0.11 -16.36 -6.30
C HIS A 137 -0.55 -17.09 -5.11
N PRO A 138 -1.85 -17.44 -5.20
CA PRO A 138 -2.59 -17.99 -4.06
C PRO A 138 -1.94 -19.21 -3.41
N ALA A 139 -1.38 -20.11 -4.20
CA ALA A 139 -0.74 -21.33 -3.68
C ALA A 139 0.54 -21.04 -2.88
N ASN A 140 1.22 -19.93 -3.14
CA ASN A 140 2.50 -19.59 -2.50
C ASN A 140 2.33 -18.52 -1.39
N ASP A 141 1.38 -17.61 -1.59
CA ASP A 141 1.21 -16.43 -0.72
C ASP A 141 0.10 -16.63 0.33
N SER A 142 -0.72 -17.67 0.21
CA SER A 142 -1.71 -18.02 1.21
C SER A 142 -1.19 -19.09 2.15
N PRO A 143 -1.20 -18.89 3.47
CA PRO A 143 -0.75 -19.89 4.42
C PRO A 143 -1.68 -21.12 4.40
N SER A 144 -1.10 -22.30 4.56
CA SER A 144 -1.85 -23.53 4.79
C SER A 144 -2.12 -23.75 6.29
N GLY A 145 -3.32 -24.25 6.63
CA GLY A 145 -3.69 -24.56 8.00
C GLY A 145 -4.25 -23.38 8.79
N GLU A 146 -4.22 -23.48 10.14
CA GLU A 146 -4.79 -22.45 11.03
C GLU A 146 -3.95 -21.16 11.00
N VAL A 147 -4.62 -20.02 10.76
CA VAL A 147 -4.00 -18.69 10.76
C VAL A 147 -4.41 -17.95 12.03
N ARG A 148 -3.41 -17.50 12.80
CA ARG A 148 -3.63 -16.71 14.01
C ARG A 148 -3.38 -15.22 13.74
N GLY A 149 -4.40 -14.39 13.92
CA GLY A 149 -4.33 -12.93 13.75
C GLY A 149 -3.74 -12.16 14.93
N GLY A 150 -3.31 -12.86 15.99
CA GLY A 150 -2.75 -12.25 17.19
C GLY A 150 -3.70 -11.24 17.85
N TRP A 151 -3.15 -10.09 18.28
CA TRP A 151 -3.95 -9.03 18.92
C TRP A 151 -4.96 -8.37 17.95
N LEU A 152 -4.74 -8.45 16.63
CA LEU A 152 -5.68 -7.93 15.62
C LEU A 152 -7.03 -8.66 15.66
N SER A 153 -7.04 -9.93 16.03
CA SER A 153 -8.29 -10.70 16.19
C SER A 153 -9.12 -10.27 17.42
N ARG A 154 -8.49 -9.58 18.39
CA ARG A 154 -9.18 -9.03 19.57
C ARG A 154 -9.62 -7.58 19.38
N ALA A 155 -9.00 -6.87 18.45
CA ALA A 155 -9.40 -5.51 18.12
C ALA A 155 -10.74 -5.56 17.41
N ASN A 156 -11.79 -5.11 18.11
CA ASN A 156 -13.17 -5.09 17.60
C ASN A 156 -13.23 -4.75 16.11
N GLU A 157 -13.95 -5.57 15.39
CA GLU A 157 -14.43 -5.36 14.02
C GLU A 157 -15.48 -4.22 13.94
N ALA A 158 -15.31 -3.17 14.72
CA ALA A 158 -16.07 -1.95 14.49
C ALA A 158 -15.66 -1.43 13.10
N THR A 159 -16.31 -1.98 12.10
CA THR A 159 -16.37 -1.43 10.77
C THR A 159 -16.87 -0.01 10.95
N ALA A 160 -15.98 0.98 10.85
CA ALA A 160 -16.41 2.36 10.82
C ALA A 160 -17.22 2.52 9.55
N VAL A 161 -18.53 2.51 9.69
CA VAL A 161 -19.45 2.93 8.63
C VAL A 161 -19.20 4.42 8.47
N VAL A 162 -18.45 4.80 7.44
CA VAL A 162 -18.28 6.20 7.08
C VAL A 162 -19.57 6.65 6.43
N GLU A 163 -20.43 7.27 7.21
CA GLU A 163 -21.58 8.00 6.67
C GLU A 163 -21.08 9.34 6.14
N TRP A 164 -21.27 9.54 4.85
CA TRP A 164 -21.03 10.83 4.24
C TRP A 164 -22.07 11.85 4.71
N SER A 165 -21.63 13.02 5.14
CA SER A 165 -22.56 14.11 5.42
C SER A 165 -23.39 14.45 4.18
N PRO A 166 -24.62 15.00 4.34
CA PRO A 166 -25.43 15.43 3.20
C PRO A 166 -24.67 16.32 2.23
N GLU A 167 -23.91 17.30 2.75
CA GLU A 167 -23.11 18.23 1.94
C GLU A 167 -21.99 17.52 1.16
N ALA A 168 -21.39 16.46 1.74
CA ALA A 168 -20.36 15.68 1.06
C ALA A 168 -20.96 14.81 -0.06
N LYS A 169 -22.20 14.33 0.11
CA LYS A 169 -22.94 13.62 -0.93
C LYS A 169 -23.30 14.52 -2.10
N GLU A 170 -23.73 15.75 -1.83
CA GLU A 170 -24.04 16.75 -2.86
C GLU A 170 -22.82 17.15 -3.70
N ARG A 171 -21.66 17.36 -3.07
CA ARG A 171 -20.41 17.69 -3.79
C ARG A 171 -19.91 16.57 -4.71
N ARG A 172 -20.36 15.35 -4.50
CA ARG A 172 -20.01 14.19 -5.33
C ARG A 172 -20.94 14.04 -6.54
N ALA A 173 -22.13 14.65 -6.48
CA ALA A 173 -23.14 14.59 -7.53
C ALA A 173 -23.02 15.76 -8.54
N ALA A 174 -22.19 16.76 -8.24
CA ALA A 174 -21.85 17.90 -9.10
C ALA A 174 -20.50 17.64 -9.82
#